data_9ac8eb12b18e74330134f473d31a2bef
#
_entry.id   9ac8eb12b18e74330134f473d31a2bef
#
_cell.length_a   1.000
_cell.length_b   1.000
_cell.length_c   1.000
_cell.angle_alpha   90.00
_cell.angle_beta   90.00
_cell.angle_gamma   90.00
#
_symmetry.space_group_name_H-M   'P 1'
#
loop_
_entity.id
_entity.type
_entity.pdbx_description
1 polymer ?
#
loop_
_entity_poly.entity_id
_entity_poly.type
_entity_poly.pdbx_seq_one_letter_code
_entity_poly.pdbx_strand_id
1 'polypeptide(L)'
;MSKIKRVSLAQSETKTNGLSTPTAGIDMFHNKTHYVSNLLATTQGVTANPGTSELDNRIGNEVVARGVKIQLQFITSPKHPNFNMRFFVFRYEANEAPVDTNFWVGPAGAGGNQNRMLDFADTRNVTILKSFTVQNRNVLPIDTDAGTVHNVYRDVWIPLKNKKIKYDANDSSVPKYTTLGMCAVCYDANNTLETDIIAFWNYSTRFYYKDP
;
A
#
# COMPACT_ATOMS: atom_id res chain seq x y z
N MET A 1 -11.33 36.32 1.34
CA MET A 1 -11.86 34.95 1.56
C MET A 1 -10.82 33.89 1.89
N SER A 2 -9.56 34.00 1.49
CA SER A 2 -8.55 32.92 1.70
C SER A 2 -8.09 32.69 3.16
N LYS A 3 -8.00 33.74 3.98
CA LYS A 3 -7.54 33.62 5.38
C LYS A 3 -8.56 32.93 6.31
N ILE A 4 -9.85 33.21 6.15
CA ILE A 4 -10.90 32.63 6.98
C ILE A 4 -11.03 31.11 6.71
N LYS A 5 -10.96 30.68 5.43
CA LYS A 5 -10.93 29.25 5.10
C LYS A 5 -9.72 28.51 5.67
N ARG A 6 -8.55 29.15 5.73
CA ARG A 6 -7.34 28.54 6.30
C ARG A 6 -7.46 28.37 7.83
N VAL A 7 -8.06 29.32 8.49
CA VAL A 7 -8.26 29.25 9.96
C VAL A 7 -9.29 28.18 10.32
N SER A 8 -10.41 28.09 9.60
CA SER A 8 -11.41 27.05 9.84
C SER A 8 -10.87 25.63 9.59
N LEU A 9 -10.09 25.44 8.53
CA LEU A 9 -9.40 24.18 8.27
C LEU A 9 -8.34 23.83 9.31
N ALA A 10 -7.66 24.80 9.89
CA ALA A 10 -6.71 24.58 10.97
C ALA A 10 -7.40 24.14 12.26
N GLN A 11 -8.61 24.62 12.52
CA GLN A 11 -9.41 24.30 13.70
C GLN A 11 -10.26 23.04 13.55
N SER A 12 -10.48 22.55 12.31
CA SER A 12 -11.26 21.32 12.10
C SER A 12 -10.47 20.10 12.58
N GLU A 13 -11.16 19.18 13.23
CA GLU A 13 -10.58 17.93 13.72
C GLU A 13 -9.98 17.09 12.60
N THR A 14 -8.83 16.49 12.87
CA THR A 14 -8.22 15.56 11.91
C THR A 14 -8.77 14.17 12.19
N LYS A 15 -9.48 13.63 11.21
CA LYS A 15 -10.01 12.27 11.23
C LYS A 15 -9.02 11.31 10.61
N THR A 16 -9.13 10.04 10.96
CA THR A 16 -8.28 8.98 10.43
C THR A 16 -9.09 7.77 10.03
N ASN A 17 -8.72 7.14 8.93
CA ASN A 17 -9.20 5.81 8.55
C ASN A 17 -8.02 4.96 8.12
N GLY A 18 -8.09 3.66 8.25
CA GLY A 18 -6.95 2.81 7.96
C GLY A 18 -7.29 1.39 7.57
N LEU A 19 -6.32 0.75 6.92
CA LEU A 19 -6.32 -0.66 6.58
C LEU A 19 -5.17 -1.34 7.32
N SER A 20 -5.37 -2.57 7.72
CA SER A 20 -4.31 -3.40 8.30
C SER A 20 -4.33 -4.79 7.69
N THR A 21 -3.19 -5.44 7.74
CA THR A 21 -3.09 -6.85 7.35
C THR A 21 -3.96 -7.72 8.26
N PRO A 22 -4.54 -8.80 7.73
CA PRO A 22 -5.08 -9.89 8.54
C PRO A 22 -4.03 -10.43 9.52
N THR A 23 -4.46 -11.05 10.60
CA THR A 23 -3.58 -11.53 11.69
C THR A 23 -2.45 -12.46 11.23
N ALA A 24 -2.65 -13.18 10.14
CA ALA A 24 -1.66 -14.12 9.57
C ALA A 24 -0.61 -13.46 8.67
N GLY A 25 -0.75 -12.16 8.35
CA GLY A 25 0.09 -11.52 7.34
C GLY A 25 -0.31 -11.89 5.90
N ILE A 26 0.44 -11.38 4.94
CA ILE A 26 0.30 -11.70 3.51
C ILE A 26 1.52 -12.52 3.08
N ASP A 27 1.27 -13.68 2.52
CA ASP A 27 2.31 -14.52 1.92
C ASP A 27 2.90 -13.83 0.68
N MET A 28 4.22 -13.68 0.67
CA MET A 28 4.96 -13.09 -0.45
C MET A 28 5.58 -14.20 -1.27
N PHE A 29 4.97 -14.49 -2.41
CA PHE A 29 5.46 -15.51 -3.34
C PHE A 29 6.62 -14.99 -4.19
N HIS A 30 7.53 -15.89 -4.56
CA HIS A 30 8.64 -15.58 -5.44
C HIS A 30 8.14 -14.96 -6.75
N ASN A 31 8.73 -13.84 -7.15
CA ASN A 31 8.49 -13.15 -8.42
C ASN A 31 7.02 -12.75 -8.70
N LYS A 32 6.15 -12.73 -7.68
CA LYS A 32 4.76 -12.26 -7.79
C LYS A 32 4.58 -10.91 -7.15
N THR A 33 3.71 -10.10 -7.76
CA THR A 33 3.34 -8.80 -7.20
C THR A 33 2.11 -8.93 -6.30
N HIS A 34 2.19 -8.39 -5.11
CA HIS A 34 1.10 -8.33 -4.16
C HIS A 34 0.58 -6.90 -4.05
N TYR A 35 -0.70 -6.70 -4.35
CA TYR A 35 -1.34 -5.39 -4.39
C TYR A 35 -2.22 -5.15 -3.18
N VAL A 36 -2.21 -3.92 -2.68
CA VAL A 36 -3.18 -3.39 -1.72
C VAL A 36 -3.77 -2.13 -2.31
N SER A 37 -5.07 -2.15 -2.54
CA SER A 37 -5.81 -1.08 -3.20
C SER A 37 -6.49 -0.16 -2.19
N ASN A 38 -6.94 1.01 -2.65
CA ASN A 38 -7.87 1.90 -1.94
C ASN A 38 -7.37 2.42 -0.59
N LEU A 39 -6.12 2.87 -0.51
CA LEU A 39 -5.55 3.46 0.71
C LEU A 39 -6.26 4.75 1.17
N LEU A 40 -7.11 5.33 0.33
CA LEU A 40 -7.93 6.50 0.63
C LEU A 40 -9.40 6.13 0.92
N ALA A 41 -9.67 4.85 1.18
CA ALA A 41 -11.01 4.43 1.55
C ALA A 41 -11.45 5.07 2.87
N THR A 42 -12.72 5.52 2.92
CA THR A 42 -13.35 6.07 4.12
C THR A 42 -14.80 5.63 4.21
N THR A 43 -15.32 5.51 5.43
CA THR A 43 -16.73 5.24 5.66
C THR A 43 -17.49 6.56 5.83
N GLN A 44 -18.73 6.65 5.35
CA GLN A 44 -19.61 7.81 5.57
C GLN A 44 -20.68 7.48 6.60
N GLY A 45 -21.09 8.50 7.38
CA GLY A 45 -22.26 8.43 8.26
C GLY A 45 -21.95 8.09 9.70
N VAL A 46 -23.02 7.92 10.47
CA VAL A 46 -23.00 7.78 11.92
C VAL A 46 -22.95 6.31 12.37
N THR A 47 -23.07 5.39 11.41
CA THR A 47 -23.07 3.95 11.73
C THR A 47 -21.65 3.49 12.01
N ALA A 48 -21.33 3.32 13.28
CA ALA A 48 -20.06 2.75 13.69
C ALA A 48 -19.92 1.32 13.14
N ASN A 49 -18.92 1.08 12.32
CA ASN A 49 -18.43 -0.27 12.17
C ASN A 49 -17.87 -0.74 13.53
N PRO A 50 -18.17 -1.96 13.98
CA PRO A 50 -17.58 -2.48 15.22
C PRO A 50 -16.05 -2.34 15.15
N GLY A 51 -15.48 -1.48 16.00
CA GLY A 51 -14.03 -1.25 16.04
C GLY A 51 -13.55 0.08 15.44
N THR A 52 -14.42 0.88 14.81
CA THR A 52 -14.11 2.28 14.43
C THR A 52 -14.91 3.24 15.30
N SER A 53 -14.28 4.31 15.78
CA SER A 53 -15.02 5.36 16.45
C SER A 53 -15.87 6.11 15.43
N GLU A 54 -17.09 6.53 15.81
CA GLU A 54 -17.95 7.37 14.96
C GLU A 54 -17.25 8.66 14.51
N LEU A 55 -16.27 9.09 15.27
CA LEU A 55 -15.45 10.28 15.01
C LEU A 55 -14.56 10.13 13.76
N ASP A 56 -14.31 8.91 13.32
CA ASP A 56 -13.45 8.63 12.17
C ASP A 56 -14.20 8.55 10.83
N ASN A 57 -15.53 8.67 10.85
CA ASN A 57 -16.33 8.66 9.62
C ASN A 57 -16.38 10.04 8.97
N ARG A 58 -16.35 10.09 7.64
CA ARG A 58 -16.50 11.34 6.90
C ARG A 58 -17.94 11.87 6.97
N ILE A 59 -18.07 13.19 6.99
CA ILE A 59 -19.35 13.88 6.85
C ILE A 59 -19.44 14.39 5.39
N GLY A 60 -20.43 13.89 4.63
CA GLY A 60 -20.60 14.29 3.23
C GLY A 60 -19.67 13.56 2.25
N ASN A 61 -19.65 14.06 1.01
CA ASN A 61 -19.01 13.39 -0.14
C ASN A 61 -17.65 13.99 -0.53
N GLU A 62 -17.09 14.86 0.27
CA GLU A 62 -15.80 15.48 0.02
C GLU A 62 -14.98 15.51 1.32
N VAL A 63 -13.68 15.26 1.22
CA VAL A 63 -12.73 15.43 2.32
C VAL A 63 -11.50 16.22 1.87
N VAL A 64 -10.82 16.83 2.82
CA VAL A 64 -9.53 17.51 2.59
C VAL A 64 -8.42 16.59 3.10
N ALA A 65 -7.73 15.92 2.20
CA ALA A 65 -6.72 14.92 2.49
C ALA A 65 -5.39 15.55 2.91
N ARG A 66 -4.87 15.17 4.06
CA ARG A 66 -3.56 15.59 4.57
C ARG A 66 -2.44 14.67 4.08
N GLY A 67 -2.63 13.38 4.23
CA GLY A 67 -1.66 12.37 3.81
C GLY A 67 -2.01 10.97 4.29
N VAL A 68 -1.19 10.02 3.87
CA VAL A 68 -1.29 8.61 4.29
C VAL A 68 0.00 8.22 4.99
N LYS A 69 -0.11 7.68 6.20
CA LYS A 69 0.98 6.99 6.90
C LYS A 69 0.86 5.49 6.60
N ILE A 70 1.97 4.88 6.25
CA ILE A 70 2.07 3.44 5.99
C ILE A 70 3.19 2.90 6.86
N GLN A 71 2.87 1.91 7.68
CA GLN A 71 3.83 1.16 8.47
C GLN A 71 3.92 -0.24 7.89
N LEU A 72 5.12 -0.71 7.65
CA LEU A 72 5.40 -1.96 6.98
C LEU A 72 6.32 -2.80 7.84
N GLN A 73 6.04 -4.11 7.88
CA GLN A 73 6.91 -5.11 8.43
C GLN A 73 7.07 -6.22 7.39
N PHE A 74 8.29 -6.54 7.07
CA PHE A 74 8.64 -7.68 6.23
C PHE A 74 9.38 -8.70 7.07
N ILE A 75 8.91 -9.94 7.01
CA ILE A 75 9.43 -11.06 7.77
C ILE A 75 10.00 -12.06 6.77
N THR A 76 11.26 -12.43 6.91
CA THR A 76 11.88 -13.40 6.01
C THR A 76 11.42 -14.81 6.32
N SER A 77 11.28 -15.64 5.29
CA SER A 77 11.18 -17.09 5.49
C SER A 77 12.56 -17.65 5.91
N PRO A 78 12.63 -18.51 6.90
CA PRO A 78 13.89 -19.17 7.29
C PRO A 78 14.56 -19.93 6.13
N LYS A 79 13.77 -20.45 5.20
CA LYS A 79 14.24 -21.17 4.01
C LYS A 79 14.82 -20.26 2.93
N HIS A 80 14.47 -18.97 2.95
CA HIS A 80 14.84 -17.97 1.94
C HIS A 80 15.46 -16.73 2.60
N PRO A 81 16.65 -16.86 3.21
CA PRO A 81 17.25 -15.77 3.98
C PRO A 81 17.77 -14.61 3.11
N ASN A 82 18.00 -14.87 1.82
CA ASN A 82 18.58 -13.91 0.87
C ASN A 82 17.56 -13.51 -0.18
N PHE A 83 16.77 -12.49 0.06
CA PHE A 83 15.83 -12.00 -0.93
C PHE A 83 15.97 -10.50 -1.15
N ASN A 84 15.55 -10.08 -2.33
CA ASN A 84 15.35 -8.69 -2.67
C ASN A 84 13.85 -8.41 -2.76
N MET A 85 13.45 -7.26 -2.26
CA MET A 85 12.07 -6.82 -2.36
C MET A 85 12.03 -5.38 -2.85
N ARG A 86 11.12 -5.11 -3.77
CA ARG A 86 10.83 -3.77 -4.25
C ARG A 86 9.41 -3.41 -3.88
N PHE A 87 9.26 -2.22 -3.29
CA PHE A 87 7.99 -1.70 -2.80
C PHE A 87 7.64 -0.41 -3.52
N PHE A 88 6.33 -0.23 -3.79
CA PHE A 88 5.80 0.96 -4.43
C PHE A 88 4.58 1.47 -3.70
N VAL A 89 4.44 2.81 -3.64
CA VAL A 89 3.18 3.50 -3.39
C VAL A 89 2.87 4.31 -4.63
N PHE A 90 1.67 4.18 -5.14
CA PHE A 90 1.26 4.79 -6.40
C PHE A 90 -0.17 5.32 -6.34
N ARG A 91 -0.48 6.22 -7.27
CA ARG A 91 -1.82 6.72 -7.55
C ARG A 91 -2.32 6.09 -8.84
N TYR A 92 -3.59 5.71 -8.85
CA TYR A 92 -4.28 5.10 -10.00
C TYR A 92 -5.74 5.56 -10.07
N GLU A 93 -6.45 5.28 -11.17
CA GLU A 93 -7.87 5.57 -11.33
C GLU A 93 -8.71 4.65 -10.46
N ALA A 94 -9.67 5.22 -9.72
CA ALA A 94 -10.38 4.49 -8.66
C ALA A 94 -11.17 3.26 -9.15
N ASN A 95 -11.58 3.26 -10.42
CA ASN A 95 -12.34 2.16 -11.04
C ASN A 95 -11.45 1.07 -11.65
N GLU A 96 -10.13 1.29 -11.69
CA GLU A 96 -9.18 0.36 -12.28
C GLU A 96 -8.27 -0.24 -11.20
N ALA A 97 -8.70 -1.37 -10.63
CA ALA A 97 -7.86 -2.06 -9.65
C ALA A 97 -6.49 -2.43 -10.28
N PRO A 98 -5.38 -2.13 -9.60
CA PRO A 98 -4.06 -2.48 -10.11
C PRO A 98 -3.88 -4.00 -10.15
N VAL A 99 -3.49 -4.47 -11.30
CA VAL A 99 -3.11 -5.87 -11.58
C VAL A 99 -1.85 -5.87 -12.43
N ASP A 100 -1.19 -7.02 -12.57
CA ASP A 100 0.08 -7.13 -13.27
C ASP A 100 0.04 -6.59 -14.71
N THR A 101 -1.09 -6.75 -15.41
CA THR A 101 -1.26 -6.34 -16.81
C THR A 101 -1.37 -4.83 -17.02
N ASN A 102 -1.78 -4.08 -16.00
CA ASN A 102 -1.91 -2.62 -16.08
C ASN A 102 -0.89 -1.87 -15.21
N PHE A 103 -0.19 -2.57 -14.33
CA PHE A 103 0.84 -1.96 -13.47
C PHE A 103 2.24 -2.04 -14.07
N TRP A 104 2.59 -3.12 -14.77
CA TRP A 104 3.92 -3.33 -15.32
C TRP A 104 3.98 -3.06 -16.82
N VAL A 105 5.09 -2.43 -17.26
CA VAL A 105 5.43 -2.39 -18.67
C VAL A 105 6.13 -3.70 -19.01
N GLY A 106 5.43 -4.60 -19.67
CA GLY A 106 6.00 -5.86 -20.09
C GLY A 106 5.41 -6.32 -21.42
N PRO A 107 5.97 -7.30 -22.08
CA PRO A 107 5.34 -7.89 -23.27
C PRO A 107 3.97 -8.41 -22.87
N ALA A 108 2.95 -7.87 -23.53
CA ALA A 108 1.55 -8.14 -23.24
C ALA A 108 1.29 -9.66 -23.20
N GLY A 109 0.80 -10.13 -22.07
CA GLY A 109 0.21 -11.45 -21.93
C GLY A 109 1.13 -12.64 -21.64
N ALA A 110 2.43 -12.50 -21.70
CA ALA A 110 3.36 -13.57 -21.32
C ALA A 110 4.19 -13.08 -20.14
N GLY A 111 3.91 -13.63 -18.97
CA GLY A 111 4.54 -13.29 -17.70
C GLY A 111 5.87 -12.58 -17.84
N GLY A 112 5.94 -11.38 -17.34
CA GLY A 112 7.02 -10.41 -17.46
C GLY A 112 8.44 -10.97 -17.46
N ASN A 113 9.43 -10.15 -17.22
CA ASN A 113 10.80 -10.64 -17.07
C ASN A 113 10.85 -11.79 -16.05
N GLN A 114 11.73 -12.73 -16.26
CA GLN A 114 12.02 -13.79 -15.27
C GLN A 114 12.34 -13.21 -13.88
N ASN A 115 12.62 -11.92 -13.81
CA ASN A 115 12.81 -11.17 -12.57
C ASN A 115 12.02 -9.85 -12.62
N ARG A 116 10.86 -9.83 -11.99
CA ARG A 116 9.99 -8.63 -11.89
C ARG A 116 10.63 -7.46 -11.13
N MET A 117 11.72 -7.68 -10.43
CA MET A 117 12.51 -6.60 -9.84
C MET A 117 13.07 -5.64 -10.89
N LEU A 118 13.19 -6.09 -12.15
CA LEU A 118 13.70 -5.32 -13.28
C LEU A 118 12.60 -4.65 -14.09
N ASP A 119 11.34 -5.00 -13.86
CA ASP A 119 10.21 -4.43 -14.59
C ASP A 119 9.98 -2.96 -14.21
N PHE A 120 9.53 -2.19 -15.18
CA PHE A 120 9.14 -0.80 -14.98
C PHE A 120 7.63 -0.70 -14.76
N ALA A 121 7.23 0.17 -13.84
CA ALA A 121 5.81 0.51 -13.68
C ALA A 121 5.30 1.27 -14.91
N ASP A 122 4.09 0.96 -15.36
CA ASP A 122 3.46 1.64 -16.50
C ASP A 122 2.93 3.02 -16.06
N THR A 123 3.69 4.05 -16.40
CA THR A 123 3.36 5.45 -16.05
C THR A 123 2.14 5.99 -16.78
N ARG A 124 1.58 5.26 -17.74
CA ARG A 124 0.30 5.64 -18.41
C ARG A 124 -0.88 5.34 -17.48
N ASN A 125 -0.81 4.26 -16.72
CA ASN A 125 -1.89 3.79 -15.86
C ASN A 125 -1.68 4.19 -14.40
N VAL A 126 -0.42 4.30 -13.95
CA VAL A 126 -0.11 4.61 -12.55
C VAL A 126 0.91 5.75 -12.41
N THR A 127 0.79 6.54 -11.36
CA THR A 127 1.79 7.53 -10.98
C THR A 127 2.51 7.07 -9.72
N ILE A 128 3.79 6.75 -9.82
CA ILE A 128 4.60 6.34 -8.67
C ILE A 128 4.86 7.54 -7.76
N LEU A 129 4.47 7.44 -6.49
CA LEU A 129 4.66 8.46 -5.47
C LEU A 129 5.89 8.17 -4.61
N LYS A 130 6.14 6.90 -4.33
CA LYS A 130 7.27 6.43 -3.55
C LYS A 130 7.67 5.03 -4.01
N SER A 131 8.97 4.76 -4.07
CA SER A 131 9.50 3.41 -4.25
C SER A 131 10.78 3.25 -3.45
N PHE A 132 11.03 2.04 -2.99
CA PHE A 132 12.29 1.66 -2.38
C PHE A 132 12.54 0.15 -2.52
N THR A 133 13.78 -0.25 -2.38
CA THR A 133 14.17 -1.65 -2.37
C THR A 133 14.68 -2.01 -0.98
N VAL A 134 14.27 -3.17 -0.49
CA VAL A 134 14.81 -3.80 0.70
C VAL A 134 15.61 -5.01 0.24
N GLN A 135 16.85 -5.07 0.68
CA GLN A 135 17.71 -6.24 0.47
C GLN A 135 17.94 -6.88 1.82
N ASN A 136 17.60 -8.15 1.91
CA ASN A 136 17.98 -8.94 3.05
C ASN A 136 19.08 -9.91 2.61
N ARG A 137 20.26 -9.75 3.20
CA ARG A 137 21.41 -10.61 2.95
C ARG A 137 21.81 -11.23 4.28
N ASN A 138 21.46 -12.49 4.44
CA ASN A 138 21.93 -13.26 5.56
C ASN A 138 23.20 -14.01 5.14
N VAL A 139 24.28 -13.72 5.78
CA VAL A 139 25.60 -14.33 5.48
C VAL A 139 25.79 -15.68 6.20
N LEU A 140 24.76 -16.15 6.90
CA LEU A 140 24.86 -17.42 7.64
C LEU A 140 24.82 -18.62 6.69
N PRO A 141 25.67 -19.64 6.95
CA PRO A 141 25.66 -20.85 6.13
C PRO A 141 24.31 -21.56 6.19
N ILE A 142 23.91 -22.09 5.05
CA ILE A 142 22.61 -22.67 4.71
C ILE A 142 22.31 -23.98 5.49
N ASP A 143 23.13 -24.38 6.44
CA ASP A 143 23.16 -25.75 6.98
C ASP A 143 22.45 -25.95 8.32
N THR A 144 21.55 -25.07 8.68
CA THR A 144 20.71 -25.33 9.85
C THR A 144 19.26 -24.95 9.56
N ASP A 145 18.32 -25.85 9.79
CA ASP A 145 16.86 -25.67 9.78
C ASP A 145 16.38 -24.53 10.72
N ALA A 146 17.29 -23.90 11.41
CA ALA A 146 17.09 -22.73 12.29
C ALA A 146 17.57 -21.43 11.63
N GLY A 147 17.14 -21.17 10.39
CA GLY A 147 17.39 -19.88 9.74
C GLY A 147 16.86 -18.74 10.60
N THR A 148 17.69 -17.72 10.83
CA THR A 148 17.29 -16.55 11.61
C THR A 148 16.21 -15.78 10.87
N VAL A 149 15.04 -15.64 11.48
CA VAL A 149 13.96 -14.78 10.95
C VAL A 149 14.37 -13.33 11.12
N HIS A 150 14.46 -12.60 10.03
CA HIS A 150 14.72 -11.17 10.05
C HIS A 150 13.44 -10.37 9.85
N ASN A 151 13.29 -9.34 10.66
CA ASN A 151 12.20 -8.39 10.57
C ASN A 151 12.74 -7.05 10.06
N VAL A 152 12.19 -6.57 8.97
CA VAL A 152 12.49 -5.25 8.44
C VAL A 152 11.27 -4.36 8.59
N TYR A 153 11.42 -3.26 9.32
CA TYR A 153 10.39 -2.26 9.51
C TYR A 153 10.65 -1.04 8.65
N ARG A 154 9.58 -0.47 8.07
CA ARG A 154 9.63 0.78 7.31
C ARG A 154 8.40 1.62 7.58
N ASP A 155 8.62 2.90 7.81
CA ASP A 155 7.58 3.93 7.89
C ASP A 155 7.63 4.79 6.64
N VAL A 156 6.49 4.97 6.00
CA VAL A 156 6.33 5.78 4.79
C VAL A 156 5.25 6.82 5.01
N TRP A 157 5.55 8.08 4.70
CA TRP A 157 4.58 9.15 4.68
C TRP A 157 4.37 9.64 3.24
N ILE A 158 3.12 9.71 2.81
CA ILE A 158 2.70 10.24 1.51
C ILE A 158 1.89 11.51 1.75
N PRO A 159 2.48 12.70 1.53
CA PRO A 159 1.76 13.96 1.72
C PRO A 159 0.76 14.20 0.58
N LEU A 160 -0.49 14.53 0.92
CA LEU A 160 -1.53 14.90 -0.05
C LEU A 160 -1.82 16.40 -0.11
N LYS A 161 -1.09 17.20 0.67
CA LYS A 161 -1.05 18.67 0.59
C LYS A 161 -2.44 19.33 0.64
N ASN A 162 -3.34 18.82 1.47
CA ASN A 162 -4.73 19.29 1.60
C ASN A 162 -5.53 19.19 0.28
N LYS A 163 -5.24 18.16 -0.53
CA LYS A 163 -6.00 17.90 -1.76
C LYS A 163 -7.43 17.52 -1.41
N LYS A 164 -8.38 18.10 -2.13
CA LYS A 164 -9.79 17.70 -2.05
C LYS A 164 -9.98 16.36 -2.73
N ILE A 165 -10.63 15.43 -2.05
CA ILE A 165 -11.00 14.12 -2.54
C ILE A 165 -12.51 14.01 -2.50
N LYS A 166 -13.11 13.65 -3.63
CA LYS A 166 -14.55 13.43 -3.76
C LYS A 166 -14.85 11.94 -3.79
N TYR A 167 -15.94 11.58 -3.15
CA TYR A 167 -16.53 10.24 -3.16
C TYR A 167 -17.86 10.30 -3.93
N ASP A 168 -18.28 9.19 -4.52
CA ASP A 168 -19.63 9.13 -5.10
C ASP A 168 -20.69 9.22 -4.01
N ALA A 169 -21.88 9.71 -4.38
CA ALA A 169 -22.97 9.91 -3.44
C ALA A 169 -23.36 8.58 -2.77
N ASN A 170 -23.60 8.67 -1.47
CA ASN A 170 -24.21 7.66 -0.63
C ASN A 170 -23.52 6.29 -0.66
N ASP A 171 -22.75 6.00 0.36
CA ASP A 171 -22.14 4.71 0.72
C ASP A 171 -20.84 4.30 0.01
N SER A 172 -20.36 5.01 -1.00
CA SER A 172 -19.07 4.67 -1.61
C SER A 172 -17.93 4.92 -0.62
N SER A 173 -17.23 3.88 -0.23
CA SER A 173 -16.00 4.00 0.55
C SER A 173 -14.80 4.41 -0.30
N VAL A 174 -14.88 4.27 -1.63
CA VAL A 174 -13.79 4.52 -2.57
C VAL A 174 -13.92 5.91 -3.20
N PRO A 175 -12.81 6.65 -3.36
CA PRO A 175 -12.83 7.93 -4.10
C PRO A 175 -13.37 7.80 -5.52
N LYS A 176 -14.03 8.86 -6.01
CA LYS A 176 -14.66 8.88 -7.32
C LYS A 176 -13.70 8.80 -8.52
N TYR A 177 -12.54 9.48 -8.43
CA TYR A 177 -11.65 9.65 -9.59
C TYR A 177 -10.34 8.89 -9.43
N THR A 178 -9.58 9.21 -8.40
CA THR A 178 -8.26 8.61 -8.18
C THR A 178 -8.08 8.20 -6.74
N THR A 179 -7.44 7.08 -6.54
CA THR A 179 -7.08 6.57 -5.22
C THR A 179 -5.60 6.23 -5.14
N LEU A 180 -5.15 5.79 -3.98
CA LEU A 180 -3.81 5.30 -3.78
C LEU A 180 -3.81 3.79 -3.60
N GLY A 181 -2.75 3.18 -4.07
CA GLY A 181 -2.43 1.78 -3.81
C GLY A 181 -0.98 1.62 -3.41
N MET A 182 -0.67 0.45 -2.95
CA MET A 182 0.70 0.01 -2.73
C MET A 182 0.87 -1.41 -3.24
N CYS A 183 2.08 -1.76 -3.62
CA CYS A 183 2.42 -3.13 -3.95
C CYS A 183 3.85 -3.45 -3.56
N ALA A 184 4.10 -4.74 -3.41
CA ALA A 184 5.43 -5.27 -3.20
C ALA A 184 5.66 -6.48 -4.10
N VAL A 185 6.88 -6.63 -4.57
CA VAL A 185 7.37 -7.80 -5.30
C VAL A 185 8.64 -8.29 -4.63
N CYS A 186 8.74 -9.61 -4.44
CA CYS A 186 9.91 -10.26 -3.87
C CYS A 186 10.57 -11.17 -4.90
N TYR A 187 11.89 -11.23 -4.83
CA TYR A 187 12.69 -12.09 -5.70
C TYR A 187 13.85 -12.73 -4.91
N ASP A 188 13.97 -14.03 -5.03
CA ASP A 188 15.11 -14.82 -4.55
C ASP A 188 15.78 -15.51 -5.73
N ALA A 189 17.08 -15.36 -5.87
CA ALA A 189 17.86 -15.90 -7.00
C ALA A 189 18.24 -17.38 -6.84
N ASN A 190 17.82 -18.07 -5.76
CA ASN A 190 18.28 -19.41 -5.40
C ASN A 190 17.40 -20.54 -5.98
N ASN A 191 17.11 -20.51 -7.27
CA ASN A 191 16.32 -21.56 -7.94
C ASN A 191 14.92 -21.78 -7.36
N THR A 192 14.31 -20.70 -6.83
CA THR A 192 13.04 -20.67 -6.14
C THR A 192 11.88 -20.67 -7.13
N LEU A 193 10.84 -21.45 -6.85
CA LEU A 193 9.65 -21.51 -7.70
C LEU A 193 8.68 -20.36 -7.39
N GLU A 194 7.87 -19.96 -8.38
CA GLU A 194 6.84 -18.92 -8.19
C GLU A 194 5.73 -19.32 -7.20
N THR A 195 5.68 -20.58 -6.78
CA THR A 195 4.78 -21.11 -5.75
C THR A 195 5.36 -21.03 -4.34
N ASP A 196 6.65 -20.70 -4.20
CA ASP A 196 7.32 -20.69 -2.91
C ASP A 196 7.08 -19.37 -2.18
N ILE A 197 6.77 -19.46 -0.89
CA ILE A 197 6.64 -18.33 0.00
C ILE A 197 8.04 -17.95 0.48
N ILE A 198 8.55 -16.80 0.06
CA ILE A 198 9.89 -16.33 0.41
C ILE A 198 9.91 -15.31 1.53
N ALA A 199 8.79 -14.65 1.79
CA ALA A 199 8.65 -13.68 2.88
C ALA A 199 7.18 -13.54 3.29
N PHE A 200 6.96 -12.84 4.40
CA PHE A 200 5.63 -12.39 4.84
C PHE A 200 5.61 -10.88 4.93
N TRP A 201 4.48 -10.31 4.59
CA TRP A 201 4.28 -8.87 4.60
C TRP A 201 3.12 -8.50 5.53
N ASN A 202 3.41 -7.67 6.52
CA ASN A 202 2.42 -7.02 7.36
C ASN A 202 2.42 -5.52 7.10
N TYR A 203 1.26 -4.91 7.16
CA TYR A 203 1.13 -3.47 7.04
C TYR A 203 0.02 -2.91 7.93
N SER A 204 0.17 -1.66 8.29
CA SER A 204 -0.88 -0.81 8.82
C SER A 204 -0.84 0.52 8.10
N THR A 205 -1.98 0.97 7.61
CA THR A 205 -2.09 2.27 6.95
C THR A 205 -3.01 3.18 7.74
N ARG A 206 -2.77 4.47 7.64
CA ARG A 206 -3.63 5.48 8.23
C ARG A 206 -3.77 6.67 7.31
N PHE A 207 -4.97 6.89 6.80
CA PHE A 207 -5.33 8.06 5.99
C PHE A 207 -5.80 9.17 6.90
N TYR A 208 -5.15 10.34 6.81
CA TYR A 208 -5.44 11.54 7.59
C TYR A 208 -6.19 12.54 6.74
N TYR A 209 -7.36 12.97 7.18
CA TYR A 209 -8.19 13.91 6.45
C TYR A 209 -9.00 14.81 7.39
N LYS A 210 -9.67 15.81 6.82
CA LYS A 210 -10.61 16.70 7.49
C LYS A 210 -11.86 16.79 6.64
N ASP A 211 -12.98 16.95 7.29
CA ASP A 211 -14.20 17.36 6.61
C ASP A 211 -14.07 18.84 6.21
N PRO A 212 -14.63 19.27 5.07
CA PRO A 212 -14.50 20.63 4.55
C PRO A 212 -15.26 21.68 5.38
#